data_d0683130e477af2de80dbadb82be18ef
#
_entry.id   d0683130e477af2de80dbadb82be18ef
#
_cell.length_a   1.000
_cell.length_b   1.000
_cell.length_c   1.000
_cell.angle_alpha   90.00
_cell.angle_beta   90.00
_cell.angle_gamma   90.00
#
_symmetry.space_group_name_H-M   'P 1'
#
loop_
_entity.id
_entity.type
_entity.pdbx_description
1 polymer ?
#
loop_
_entity_poly.entity_id
_entity_poly.type
_entity_poly.pdbx_seq_one_letter_code
_entity_poly.pdbx_strand_id
1 'polypeptide(L)'
;MSVANDHDLSGKGGIYHVLLASLLLLMALQPFAHVAGGFLVQLGLAGLLLASIAAAASRRRLFVIGLVLGIPAISLLFVPGALPTVAGGVLTIATLLFICFVILSGIAKHPVVTAATVSASLVVYLAFGVIWAKAYWLVENARPDSFTGLSGSGILDVQRDLFYYSYVTLATLGYGDINPVGPAARSLAITEAIVGQLYLVVLVAGLVGMSLSQRQRRPDQ
;
A
#
# COMPACT_ATOMS: atom_id res chain seq x y z
N MET A 1 -24.68 -27.73 -8.43
CA MET A 1 -23.69 -27.75 -7.34
C MET A 1 -22.74 -26.56 -7.49
N SER A 2 -23.22 -25.31 -7.38
CA SER A 2 -22.42 -24.09 -7.62
C SER A 2 -22.97 -22.84 -6.90
N VAL A 3 -23.57 -22.94 -5.74
CA VAL A 3 -24.10 -21.78 -4.98
C VAL A 3 -23.24 -21.44 -3.75
N ALA A 4 -22.27 -22.28 -3.41
CA ALA A 4 -21.50 -22.13 -2.16
C ALA A 4 -20.28 -21.16 -2.27
N ASN A 5 -19.95 -20.63 -3.46
CA ASN A 5 -18.69 -19.88 -3.69
C ASN A 5 -18.84 -18.36 -3.83
N ASP A 6 -20.06 -17.83 -3.94
CA ASP A 6 -20.30 -16.37 -4.06
C ASP A 6 -20.19 -15.63 -2.72
N HIS A 7 -20.26 -16.35 -1.61
CA HIS A 7 -20.19 -15.76 -0.27
C HIS A 7 -18.78 -15.29 0.15
N ASP A 8 -17.69 -15.80 -0.47
CA ASP A 8 -16.34 -15.51 0.04
C ASP A 8 -15.81 -14.10 -0.35
N LEU A 9 -16.17 -13.56 -1.50
CA LEU A 9 -15.81 -12.17 -1.87
C LEU A 9 -16.84 -11.15 -1.38
N SER A 10 -18.13 -11.53 -1.30
CA SER A 10 -19.17 -10.65 -0.76
C SER A 10 -18.97 -10.40 0.74
N GLY A 11 -18.57 -11.43 1.50
CA GLY A 11 -18.25 -11.27 2.92
C GLY A 11 -16.98 -10.44 3.19
N LYS A 12 -16.06 -10.35 2.21
CA LYS A 12 -14.82 -9.56 2.33
C LYS A 12 -14.94 -8.14 1.77
N GLY A 13 -16.03 -7.81 1.10
CA GLY A 13 -16.23 -6.48 0.51
C GLY A 13 -16.03 -5.36 1.53
N GLY A 14 -16.59 -5.51 2.72
CA GLY A 14 -16.43 -4.56 3.81
C GLY A 14 -14.98 -4.32 4.22
N ILE A 15 -14.14 -5.37 4.26
CA ILE A 15 -12.72 -5.26 4.65
C ILE A 15 -11.93 -4.45 3.63
N TYR A 16 -12.15 -4.64 2.33
CA TYR A 16 -11.46 -3.88 1.29
C TYR A 16 -11.86 -2.40 1.28
N HIS A 17 -13.12 -2.09 1.59
CA HIS A 17 -13.56 -0.71 1.78
C HIS A 17 -12.92 -0.07 3.01
N VAL A 18 -12.79 -0.80 4.12
CA VAL A 18 -12.07 -0.33 5.31
C VAL A 18 -10.59 -0.09 5.02
N LEU A 19 -9.93 -1.01 4.30
CA LEU A 19 -8.53 -0.84 3.88
C LEU A 19 -8.36 0.40 2.98
N LEU A 20 -9.25 0.58 2.01
CA LEU A 20 -9.23 1.74 1.13
C LEU A 20 -9.42 3.04 1.93
N ALA A 21 -10.41 3.07 2.82
CA ALA A 21 -10.66 4.21 3.69
C ALA A 21 -9.46 4.51 4.61
N SER A 22 -8.80 3.48 5.17
CA SER A 22 -7.59 3.63 5.99
C SER A 22 -6.42 4.23 5.20
N LEU A 23 -6.21 3.83 3.95
CA LEU A 23 -5.17 4.38 3.08
C LEU A 23 -5.47 5.84 2.71
N LEU A 24 -6.71 6.14 2.33
CA LEU A 24 -7.12 7.51 2.02
C LEU A 24 -7.01 8.43 3.26
N LEU A 25 -7.39 7.91 4.43
CA LEU A 25 -7.22 8.63 5.69
C LEU A 25 -5.74 8.88 6.00
N LEU A 26 -4.88 7.87 5.81
CA LEU A 26 -3.43 8.01 5.98
C LEU A 26 -2.88 9.11 5.07
N MET A 27 -3.29 9.16 3.81
CA MET A 27 -2.90 10.23 2.88
C MET A 27 -3.38 11.61 3.36
N ALA A 28 -4.62 11.71 3.82
CA ALA A 28 -5.19 12.96 4.33
C ALA A 28 -4.53 13.44 5.63
N LEU A 29 -3.99 12.53 6.44
CA LEU A 29 -3.31 12.86 7.71
C LEU A 29 -1.84 13.31 7.52
N GLN A 30 -1.22 13.01 6.39
CA GLN A 30 0.20 13.32 6.15
C GLN A 30 0.55 14.82 6.29
N PRO A 31 -0.24 15.78 5.78
CA PRO A 31 0.05 17.20 5.98
C PRO A 31 0.06 17.63 7.45
N PHE A 32 -0.61 16.88 8.31
CA PHE A 32 -0.73 17.15 9.75
C PHE A 32 0.29 16.35 10.59
N ALA A 33 1.30 15.74 9.96
CA ALA A 33 2.30 14.91 10.65
C ALA A 33 3.08 15.68 11.74
N HIS A 34 3.26 16.99 11.58
CA HIS A 34 3.89 17.88 12.57
C HIS A 34 2.98 18.17 13.77
N VAL A 35 1.66 18.05 13.60
CA VAL A 35 0.70 18.21 14.69
C VAL A 35 0.70 16.92 15.52
N ALA A 36 0.86 17.03 16.82
CA ALA A 36 0.96 15.88 17.74
C ALA A 36 2.16 14.94 17.48
N GLY A 37 3.29 15.49 16.97
CA GLY A 37 4.54 14.72 16.85
C GLY A 37 4.48 13.47 15.96
N GLY A 38 3.63 13.48 14.93
CA GLY A 38 3.46 12.35 14.01
C GLY A 38 2.56 11.22 14.55
N PHE A 39 2.04 11.32 15.77
CA PHE A 39 1.23 10.27 16.40
C PHE A 39 -0.02 9.90 15.57
N LEU A 40 -0.67 10.88 14.96
CA LEU A 40 -1.84 10.63 14.09
C LEU A 40 -1.49 9.79 12.87
N VAL A 41 -0.33 10.04 12.26
CA VAL A 41 0.17 9.26 11.11
C VAL A 41 0.52 7.84 11.54
N GLN A 42 1.15 7.69 12.71
CA GLN A 42 1.45 6.36 13.29
C GLN A 42 0.18 5.57 13.57
N LEU A 43 -0.87 6.22 14.13
CA LEU A 43 -2.18 5.59 14.33
C LEU A 43 -2.83 5.18 13.00
N GLY A 44 -2.77 6.04 11.98
CA GLY A 44 -3.27 5.72 10.64
C GLY A 44 -2.56 4.52 10.03
N LEU A 45 -1.23 4.45 10.14
CA LEU A 45 -0.43 3.32 9.67
C LEU A 45 -0.70 2.05 10.47
N ALA A 46 -0.82 2.14 11.79
CA ALA A 46 -1.20 1.01 12.64
C ALA A 46 -2.59 0.47 12.28
N GLY A 47 -3.57 1.35 12.05
CA GLY A 47 -4.90 0.99 11.58
C GLY A 47 -4.88 0.27 10.23
N LEU A 48 -4.08 0.76 9.29
CA LEU A 48 -3.85 0.11 8.00
C LEU A 48 -3.28 -1.30 8.17
N LEU A 49 -2.26 -1.47 9.00
CA LEU A 49 -1.62 -2.78 9.25
C LEU A 49 -2.60 -3.74 9.95
N LEU A 50 -3.39 -3.26 10.92
CA LEU A 50 -4.43 -4.08 11.57
C LEU A 50 -5.51 -4.52 10.58
N ALA A 51 -6.02 -3.62 9.75
CA ALA A 51 -6.97 -3.94 8.69
C ALA A 51 -6.39 -4.94 7.68
N SER A 52 -5.08 -4.83 7.38
CA SER A 52 -4.35 -5.77 6.52
C SER A 52 -4.30 -7.17 7.12
N ILE A 53 -4.03 -7.28 8.42
CA ILE A 53 -4.07 -8.57 9.15
C ILE A 53 -5.48 -9.17 9.12
N ALA A 54 -6.50 -8.35 9.38
CA ALA A 54 -7.90 -8.77 9.33
C ALA A 54 -8.32 -9.29 7.94
N ALA A 55 -7.81 -8.68 6.86
CA ALA A 55 -8.06 -9.15 5.50
C ALA A 55 -7.50 -10.57 5.23
N ALA A 56 -6.44 -10.97 5.92
CA ALA A 56 -5.85 -12.31 5.84
C ALA A 56 -6.57 -13.36 6.72
N ALA A 57 -7.52 -12.94 7.58
CA ALA A 57 -8.14 -13.81 8.60
C ALA A 57 -8.92 -15.02 8.06
N SER A 58 -9.36 -14.98 6.79
CA SER A 58 -10.10 -16.10 6.18
C SER A 58 -9.29 -17.39 6.00
N ARG A 59 -7.97 -17.34 6.10
CA ARG A 59 -7.07 -18.50 5.99
C ARG A 59 -6.10 -18.49 7.15
N ARG A 60 -6.24 -19.44 8.07
CA ARG A 60 -5.44 -19.53 9.30
C ARG A 60 -3.93 -19.32 9.07
N ARG A 61 -3.36 -19.93 8.04
CA ARG A 61 -1.92 -19.78 7.72
C ARG A 61 -1.57 -18.33 7.34
N LEU A 62 -2.36 -17.72 6.47
CA LEU A 62 -2.13 -16.34 6.04
C LEU A 62 -2.34 -15.35 7.19
N PHE A 63 -3.32 -15.61 8.04
CA PHE A 63 -3.56 -14.82 9.25
C PHE A 63 -2.38 -14.87 10.22
N VAL A 64 -1.82 -16.06 10.48
CA VAL A 64 -0.64 -16.19 11.34
C VAL A 64 0.57 -15.45 10.76
N ILE A 65 0.81 -15.56 9.45
CA ILE A 65 1.89 -14.80 8.79
C ILE A 65 1.64 -13.28 8.94
N GLY A 66 0.42 -12.82 8.72
CA GLY A 66 0.03 -11.42 8.92
C GLY A 66 0.26 -10.92 10.34
N LEU A 67 -0.03 -11.75 11.36
CA LEU A 67 0.24 -11.44 12.76
C LEU A 67 1.75 -11.35 13.05
N VAL A 68 2.52 -12.32 12.57
CA VAL A 68 3.98 -12.39 12.78
C VAL A 68 4.70 -11.19 12.16
N LEU A 69 4.24 -10.71 11.00
CA LEU A 69 4.81 -9.54 10.35
C LEU A 69 4.24 -8.23 10.89
N GLY A 70 2.93 -8.16 11.06
CA GLY A 70 2.23 -6.90 11.34
C GLY A 70 2.30 -6.48 12.80
N ILE A 71 2.23 -7.39 13.77
CA ILE A 71 2.31 -7.01 15.20
C ILE A 71 3.67 -6.37 15.54
N PRO A 72 4.83 -6.95 15.18
CA PRO A 72 6.11 -6.29 15.40
C PRO A 72 6.23 -4.98 14.61
N ALA A 73 5.72 -4.91 13.37
CA ALA A 73 5.69 -3.67 12.61
C ALA A 73 4.95 -2.56 13.35
N ILE A 74 3.75 -2.85 13.89
CA ILE A 74 2.95 -1.90 14.66
C ILE A 74 3.68 -1.51 15.97
N SER A 75 4.22 -2.48 16.70
CA SER A 75 4.91 -2.21 17.97
C SER A 75 6.08 -1.27 17.77
N LEU A 76 6.88 -1.46 16.72
CA LEU A 76 8.06 -0.65 16.42
C LEU A 76 7.72 0.77 15.95
N LEU A 77 6.49 1.06 15.52
CA LEU A 77 6.06 2.43 15.20
C LEU A 77 6.10 3.35 16.42
N PHE A 78 5.89 2.80 17.61
CA PHE A 78 5.78 3.56 18.86
C PHE A 78 7.04 3.51 19.72
N VAL A 79 8.09 2.76 19.28
CA VAL A 79 9.37 2.69 19.97
C VAL A 79 10.32 3.72 19.36
N PRO A 80 10.79 4.72 20.13
CA PRO A 80 11.73 5.72 19.62
C PRO A 80 13.12 5.09 19.42
N GLY A 81 13.86 5.60 18.43
CA GLY A 81 15.22 5.20 18.13
C GLY A 81 15.45 4.84 16.66
N ALA A 82 16.67 4.97 16.19
CA ALA A 82 17.01 4.73 14.78
C ALA A 82 16.80 3.27 14.38
N LEU A 83 17.28 2.32 15.17
CA LEU A 83 17.15 0.89 14.86
C LEU A 83 15.70 0.40 14.87
N PRO A 84 14.85 0.70 15.87
CA PRO A 84 13.43 0.38 15.81
C PRO A 84 12.72 0.99 14.61
N THR A 85 13.02 2.22 14.23
CA THR A 85 12.42 2.90 13.10
C THR A 85 12.78 2.21 11.78
N VAL A 86 14.02 1.82 11.56
CA VAL A 86 14.46 1.06 10.37
C VAL A 86 13.82 -0.32 10.33
N ALA A 87 13.85 -1.07 11.42
CA ALA A 87 13.25 -2.39 11.51
C ALA A 87 11.72 -2.32 11.28
N GLY A 88 11.05 -1.34 11.87
CA GLY A 88 9.63 -1.06 11.66
C GLY A 88 9.31 -0.73 10.20
N GLY A 89 10.15 0.04 9.52
CA GLY A 89 10.03 0.35 8.10
C GLY A 89 10.12 -0.91 7.23
N VAL A 90 11.10 -1.76 7.47
CA VAL A 90 11.28 -3.05 6.74
C VAL A 90 10.09 -3.98 6.97
N LEU A 91 9.64 -4.12 8.22
CA LEU A 91 8.48 -4.96 8.55
C LEU A 91 7.18 -4.42 7.97
N THR A 92 7.01 -3.09 7.90
CA THR A 92 5.88 -2.45 7.23
C THR A 92 5.85 -2.80 5.75
N ILE A 93 6.98 -2.67 5.05
CA ILE A 93 7.11 -3.07 3.64
C ILE A 93 6.76 -4.55 3.47
N ALA A 94 7.34 -5.44 4.29
CA ALA A 94 7.07 -6.87 4.22
C ALA A 94 5.58 -7.21 4.43
N THR A 95 4.94 -6.55 5.42
CA THR A 95 3.51 -6.73 5.71
C THR A 95 2.65 -6.27 4.54
N LEU A 96 2.92 -5.09 3.97
CA LEU A 96 2.16 -4.56 2.83
C LEU A 96 2.37 -5.38 1.56
N LEU A 97 3.59 -5.81 1.26
CA LEU A 97 3.86 -6.72 0.13
C LEU A 97 3.11 -8.05 0.30
N PHE A 98 3.12 -8.61 1.50
CA PHE A 98 2.37 -9.83 1.80
C PHE A 98 0.87 -9.64 1.57
N ILE A 99 0.28 -8.54 2.03
CA ILE A 99 -1.15 -8.30 1.84
C ILE A 99 -1.49 -8.03 0.37
N CYS A 100 -0.66 -7.29 -0.37
CA CYS A 100 -0.80 -7.12 -1.81
C CYS A 100 -0.81 -8.48 -2.53
N PHE A 101 0.10 -9.38 -2.17
CA PHE A 101 0.12 -10.75 -2.71
C PHE A 101 -1.16 -11.52 -2.38
N VAL A 102 -1.66 -11.44 -1.15
CA VAL A 102 -2.92 -12.10 -0.73
C VAL A 102 -4.11 -11.56 -1.54
N ILE A 103 -4.22 -10.24 -1.70
CA ILE A 103 -5.30 -9.60 -2.45
C ILE A 103 -5.24 -10.00 -3.93
N LEU A 104 -4.09 -9.84 -4.58
CA LEU A 104 -3.90 -10.16 -5.99
C LEU A 104 -4.15 -11.65 -6.27
N SER A 105 -3.67 -12.54 -5.40
CA SER A 105 -3.96 -13.98 -5.49
C SER A 105 -5.44 -14.29 -5.35
N GLY A 106 -6.17 -13.51 -4.56
CA GLY A 106 -7.63 -13.63 -4.40
C GLY A 106 -8.36 -13.21 -5.68
N ILE A 107 -8.00 -12.06 -6.25
CA ILE A 107 -8.58 -11.54 -7.51
C ILE A 107 -8.33 -12.53 -8.66
N ALA A 108 -7.11 -13.05 -8.80
CA ALA A 108 -6.75 -13.98 -9.87
C ALA A 108 -7.54 -15.29 -9.83
N LYS A 109 -7.90 -15.77 -8.62
CA LYS A 109 -8.67 -17.01 -8.45
C LYS A 109 -10.17 -16.85 -8.72
N HIS A 110 -10.69 -15.67 -8.53
CA HIS A 110 -12.12 -15.36 -8.67
C HIS A 110 -12.31 -14.15 -9.59
N PRO A 111 -12.22 -14.33 -10.92
CA PRO A 111 -12.26 -13.24 -11.89
C PRO A 111 -13.68 -12.70 -12.09
N VAL A 112 -14.27 -12.12 -11.06
CA VAL A 112 -15.58 -11.46 -11.08
C VAL A 112 -15.41 -9.99 -10.72
N VAL A 113 -15.91 -9.08 -11.58
CA VAL A 113 -15.89 -7.65 -11.30
C VAL A 113 -17.03 -7.29 -10.35
N THR A 114 -16.68 -6.92 -9.15
CA THR A 114 -17.57 -6.40 -8.12
C THR A 114 -16.99 -5.11 -7.56
N ALA A 115 -17.77 -4.34 -6.82
CA ALA A 115 -17.25 -3.18 -6.10
C ALA A 115 -16.09 -3.56 -5.14
N ALA A 116 -16.17 -4.74 -4.54
CA ALA A 116 -15.11 -5.29 -3.69
C ALA A 116 -13.81 -5.54 -4.47
N THR A 117 -13.88 -6.09 -5.69
CA THR A 117 -12.71 -6.33 -6.54
C THR A 117 -12.05 -5.01 -6.95
N VAL A 118 -12.85 -4.00 -7.31
CA VAL A 118 -12.34 -2.67 -7.64
C VAL A 118 -11.66 -2.04 -6.42
N SER A 119 -12.30 -2.05 -5.25
CA SER A 119 -11.71 -1.51 -4.02
C SER A 119 -10.43 -2.24 -3.63
N ALA A 120 -10.40 -3.57 -3.73
CA ALA A 120 -9.22 -4.39 -3.47
C ALA A 120 -8.05 -4.01 -4.40
N SER A 121 -8.32 -3.76 -5.66
CA SER A 121 -7.32 -3.33 -6.64
C SER A 121 -6.79 -1.93 -6.33
N LEU A 122 -7.66 -0.99 -5.94
CA LEU A 122 -7.25 0.35 -5.52
C LEU A 122 -6.40 0.30 -4.23
N VAL A 123 -6.74 -0.60 -3.30
CA VAL A 123 -5.93 -0.83 -2.10
C VAL A 123 -4.50 -1.24 -2.46
N VAL A 124 -4.32 -2.16 -3.40
CA VAL A 124 -2.98 -2.59 -3.85
C VAL A 124 -2.20 -1.43 -4.46
N TYR A 125 -2.84 -0.64 -5.33
CA TYR A 125 -2.20 0.52 -5.96
C TYR A 125 -1.73 1.55 -4.93
N LEU A 126 -2.61 1.92 -3.99
CA LEU A 126 -2.26 2.88 -2.95
C LEU A 126 -1.25 2.32 -1.95
N ALA A 127 -1.30 1.02 -1.66
CA ALA A 127 -0.29 0.37 -0.81
C ALA A 127 1.11 0.41 -1.43
N PHE A 128 1.23 0.36 -2.77
CA PHE A 128 2.52 0.57 -3.45
C PHE A 128 3.12 1.92 -3.09
N GLY A 129 2.34 3.00 -3.07
CA GLY A 129 2.84 4.32 -2.63
C GLY A 129 3.43 4.29 -1.21
N VAL A 130 2.77 3.61 -0.26
CA VAL A 130 3.33 3.46 1.10
C VAL A 130 4.62 2.63 1.11
N ILE A 131 4.66 1.54 0.35
CA ILE A 131 5.83 0.66 0.23
C ILE A 131 7.03 1.44 -0.31
N TRP A 132 6.86 2.16 -1.43
CA TRP A 132 7.91 2.94 -2.06
C TRP A 132 8.36 4.10 -1.17
N ALA A 133 7.43 4.80 -0.52
CA ALA A 133 7.75 5.86 0.45
C ALA A 133 8.66 5.36 1.57
N LYS A 134 8.37 4.17 2.12
CA LYS A 134 9.22 3.54 3.15
C LYS A 134 10.56 3.08 2.58
N ALA A 135 10.60 2.56 1.35
CA ALA A 135 11.84 2.18 0.68
C ALA A 135 12.75 3.41 0.43
N TYR A 136 12.19 4.53 -0.01
CA TYR A 136 12.94 5.78 -0.18
C TYR A 136 13.50 6.29 1.14
N TRP A 137 12.69 6.27 2.20
CA TRP A 137 13.14 6.65 3.51
C TRP A 137 14.30 5.76 4.01
N LEU A 138 14.25 4.45 3.77
CA LEU A 138 15.34 3.54 4.11
C LEU A 138 16.63 3.86 3.33
N VAL A 139 16.52 4.24 2.06
CA VAL A 139 17.66 4.65 1.24
C VAL A 139 18.25 5.96 1.75
N GLU A 140 17.43 6.97 2.03
CA GLU A 140 17.87 8.26 2.57
C GLU A 140 18.51 8.11 3.94
N ASN A 141 17.92 7.27 4.81
CA ASN A 141 18.49 6.98 6.12
C ASN A 141 19.84 6.24 6.06
N ALA A 142 20.01 5.34 5.07
CA ALA A 142 21.26 4.59 4.88
C ALA A 142 22.35 5.41 4.17
N ARG A 143 21.96 6.34 3.32
CA ARG A 143 22.81 7.23 2.54
C ARG A 143 22.16 8.60 2.47
N PRO A 144 22.42 9.47 3.48
CA PRO A 144 21.92 10.84 3.47
C PRO A 144 22.27 11.58 2.17
N ASP A 145 21.48 12.57 1.82
CA ASP A 145 21.59 13.33 0.59
C ASP A 145 21.33 12.52 -0.71
N SER A 146 20.61 11.39 -0.58
CA SER A 146 20.14 10.63 -1.75
C SER A 146 19.01 11.33 -2.48
N PHE A 147 18.33 12.28 -1.83
CA PHE A 147 17.29 13.13 -2.39
C PHE A 147 17.59 14.61 -2.17
N THR A 148 17.20 15.46 -3.11
CA THR A 148 17.21 16.92 -2.98
C THR A 148 15.78 17.44 -2.90
N GLY A 149 15.60 18.65 -2.32
CA GLY A 149 14.29 19.28 -2.18
C GLY A 149 13.51 18.85 -0.92
N LEU A 150 14.12 18.10 -0.01
CA LEU A 150 13.51 17.76 1.28
C LEU A 150 13.36 19.02 2.14
N SER A 151 12.20 19.18 2.81
CA SER A 151 11.84 20.38 3.57
C SER A 151 12.49 20.46 4.95
N GLY A 152 13.08 19.38 5.44
CA GLY A 152 13.74 19.30 6.76
C GLY A 152 14.62 18.08 6.89
N SER A 153 15.38 18.04 7.99
CA SER A 153 16.28 16.90 8.36
C SER A 153 15.69 16.00 9.44
N GLY A 154 14.52 16.34 9.98
CA GLY A 154 13.82 15.54 10.98
C GLY A 154 13.25 14.25 10.37
N ILE A 155 13.29 13.14 11.11
CA ILE A 155 12.79 11.84 10.65
C ILE A 155 11.35 11.96 10.11
N LEU A 156 10.49 12.69 10.80
CA LEU A 156 9.09 12.87 10.39
C LEU A 156 8.95 13.72 9.13
N ASP A 157 9.76 14.77 8.98
CA ASP A 157 9.74 15.62 7.80
C ASP A 157 10.18 14.85 6.56
N VAL A 158 11.32 14.14 6.67
CA VAL A 158 11.83 13.29 5.59
C VAL A 158 10.82 12.20 5.21
N GLN A 159 10.19 11.53 6.20
CA GLN A 159 9.18 10.52 5.90
C GLN A 159 7.95 11.11 5.20
N ARG A 160 7.48 12.29 5.59
CA ARG A 160 6.38 12.99 4.94
C ARG A 160 6.72 13.38 3.51
N ASP A 161 7.88 13.97 3.29
CA ASP A 161 8.33 14.41 1.99
C ASP A 161 8.51 13.24 1.02
N LEU A 162 9.10 12.13 1.47
CA LEU A 162 9.26 10.93 0.67
C LEU A 162 7.95 10.17 0.45
N PHE A 163 6.97 10.31 1.35
CA PHE A 163 5.61 9.83 1.11
C PHE A 163 4.94 10.61 -0.04
N TYR A 164 5.01 11.92 0.01
CA TYR A 164 4.53 12.79 -1.07
C TYR A 164 5.24 12.47 -2.38
N TYR A 165 6.58 12.38 -2.38
CA TYR A 165 7.38 12.05 -3.54
C TYR A 165 6.97 10.73 -4.20
N SER A 166 6.74 9.69 -3.40
CA SER A 166 6.29 8.40 -3.90
C SER A 166 4.96 8.52 -4.65
N TYR A 167 3.93 9.15 -4.08
CA TYR A 167 2.65 9.29 -4.78
C TYR A 167 2.72 10.18 -6.02
N VAL A 168 3.57 11.21 -6.02
CA VAL A 168 3.84 12.05 -7.20
C VAL A 168 4.50 11.22 -8.31
N THR A 169 5.42 10.33 -7.96
CA THR A 169 6.10 9.41 -8.89
C THR A 169 5.15 8.31 -9.37
N LEU A 170 4.43 7.65 -8.46
CA LEU A 170 3.49 6.58 -8.76
C LEU A 170 2.36 7.04 -9.68
N ALA A 171 1.83 8.24 -9.45
CA ALA A 171 0.80 8.87 -10.28
C ALA A 171 1.37 9.55 -11.55
N THR A 172 2.70 9.49 -11.76
CA THR A 172 3.38 10.10 -12.92
C THR A 172 3.21 11.61 -13.04
N LEU A 173 3.01 12.31 -11.92
CA LEU A 173 2.91 13.78 -11.90
C LEU A 173 4.28 14.46 -12.11
N GLY A 174 5.30 14.00 -11.36
CA GLY A 174 6.69 14.41 -11.54
C GLY A 174 6.93 15.92 -11.42
N TYR A 175 6.44 16.57 -10.35
CA TYR A 175 6.58 18.02 -10.17
C TYR A 175 8.04 18.51 -10.15
N GLY A 176 8.99 17.65 -9.75
CA GLY A 176 10.41 17.97 -9.77
C GLY A 176 10.88 18.85 -8.60
N ASP A 177 10.06 19.02 -7.59
CA ASP A 177 10.37 19.71 -6.34
C ASP A 177 11.24 18.84 -5.41
N ILE A 178 11.01 17.54 -5.40
CA ILE A 178 11.88 16.53 -4.77
C ILE A 178 12.47 15.66 -5.86
N ASN A 179 13.80 15.47 -5.84
CA ASN A 179 14.49 14.72 -6.89
C ASN A 179 15.46 13.67 -6.30
N PRO A 180 15.48 12.44 -6.84
CA PRO A 180 16.45 11.43 -6.46
C PRO A 180 17.80 11.75 -7.13
N VAL A 181 18.85 11.92 -6.35
CA VAL A 181 20.22 12.17 -6.84
C VAL A 181 21.14 10.97 -6.61
N GLY A 182 20.90 10.19 -5.55
CA GLY A 182 21.64 8.98 -5.28
C GLY A 182 21.33 7.85 -6.29
N PRO A 183 22.30 7.01 -6.67
CA PRO A 183 22.07 5.92 -7.64
C PRO A 183 20.95 4.95 -7.25
N ALA A 184 20.88 4.57 -5.96
CA ALA A 184 19.84 3.69 -5.45
C ALA A 184 18.46 4.35 -5.49
N ALA A 185 18.36 5.63 -5.10
CA ALA A 185 17.13 6.41 -5.14
C ALA A 185 16.60 6.54 -6.57
N ARG A 186 17.47 6.84 -7.54
CA ARG A 186 17.13 6.91 -8.97
C ARG A 186 16.61 5.58 -9.51
N SER A 187 17.29 4.48 -9.18
CA SER A 187 16.87 3.15 -9.61
C SER A 187 15.49 2.78 -9.05
N LEU A 188 15.25 3.05 -7.77
CA LEU A 188 13.94 2.84 -7.15
C LEU A 188 12.85 3.70 -7.81
N ALA A 189 13.13 4.98 -8.10
CA ALA A 189 12.15 5.88 -8.71
C ALA A 189 11.71 5.40 -10.11
N ILE A 190 12.68 4.95 -10.93
CA ILE A 190 12.37 4.37 -12.24
C ILE A 190 11.52 3.09 -12.07
N THR A 191 11.88 2.23 -11.13
CA THR A 191 11.15 0.99 -10.87
C THR A 191 9.74 1.26 -10.39
N GLU A 192 9.55 2.22 -9.48
CA GLU A 192 8.21 2.65 -9.03
C GLU A 192 7.35 3.14 -10.20
N ALA A 193 7.88 4.05 -11.01
CA ALA A 193 7.15 4.59 -12.16
C ALA A 193 6.71 3.49 -13.13
N ILE A 194 7.60 2.55 -13.46
CA ILE A 194 7.29 1.41 -14.34
C ILE A 194 6.25 0.50 -13.71
N VAL A 195 6.43 0.09 -12.45
CA VAL A 195 5.49 -0.81 -11.73
C VAL A 195 4.12 -0.17 -11.61
N GLY A 196 4.05 1.12 -11.26
CA GLY A 196 2.80 1.87 -11.16
C GLY A 196 2.02 1.91 -12.48
N GLN A 197 2.71 2.24 -13.58
CA GLN A 197 2.14 2.28 -14.92
C GLN A 197 1.65 0.89 -15.38
N LEU A 198 2.50 -0.12 -15.27
CA LEU A 198 2.13 -1.49 -15.65
C LEU A 198 0.96 -2.01 -14.83
N TYR A 199 0.93 -1.69 -13.53
CA TYR A 199 -0.18 -2.08 -12.66
C TYR A 199 -1.51 -1.48 -13.15
N LEU A 200 -1.56 -0.18 -13.43
CA LEU A 200 -2.76 0.49 -13.91
C LEU A 200 -3.23 -0.08 -15.26
N VAL A 201 -2.32 -0.30 -16.19
CA VAL A 201 -2.65 -0.88 -17.51
C VAL A 201 -3.25 -2.28 -17.36
N VAL A 202 -2.59 -3.16 -16.58
CA VAL A 202 -3.06 -4.54 -16.36
C VAL A 202 -4.38 -4.55 -15.59
N LEU A 203 -4.53 -3.66 -14.59
CA LEU A 203 -5.76 -3.53 -13.81
C LEU A 203 -6.94 -3.16 -14.70
N VAL A 204 -6.81 -2.07 -15.48
CA VAL A 204 -7.89 -1.58 -16.34
C VAL A 204 -8.24 -2.62 -17.40
N ALA A 205 -7.24 -3.19 -18.08
CA ALA A 205 -7.46 -4.24 -19.08
C ALA A 205 -8.14 -5.48 -18.46
N GLY A 206 -7.72 -5.90 -17.27
CA GLY A 206 -8.30 -7.02 -16.53
C GLY A 206 -9.76 -6.77 -16.14
N LEU A 207 -10.08 -5.59 -15.59
CA LEU A 207 -11.44 -5.23 -15.19
C LEU A 207 -12.38 -5.15 -16.40
N VAL A 208 -11.93 -4.55 -17.50
CA VAL A 208 -12.72 -4.45 -18.74
C VAL A 208 -12.95 -5.84 -19.33
N GLY A 209 -11.91 -6.68 -19.44
CA GLY A 209 -12.03 -8.05 -19.97
C GLY A 209 -12.98 -8.91 -19.15
N MET A 210 -12.89 -8.86 -17.82
CA MET A 210 -13.82 -9.57 -16.92
C MET A 210 -15.25 -9.05 -17.05
N SER A 211 -15.46 -7.74 -17.15
CA SER A 211 -16.78 -7.13 -17.33
C SER A 211 -17.46 -7.58 -18.61
N LEU A 212 -16.72 -7.61 -19.73
CA LEU A 212 -17.22 -8.07 -21.01
C LEU A 212 -17.60 -9.57 -20.97
N SER A 213 -16.76 -10.41 -20.37
CA SER A 213 -17.04 -11.84 -20.19
C SER A 213 -18.30 -12.09 -19.35
N GLN A 214 -18.54 -11.28 -18.33
CA GLN A 214 -19.75 -11.38 -17.50
C GLN A 214 -21.01 -11.02 -18.29
N ARG A 215 -20.96 -9.99 -19.16
CA ARG A 215 -22.10 -9.61 -20.03
C ARG A 215 -22.44 -10.71 -21.04
N GLN A 216 -21.42 -11.34 -21.63
CA GLN A 216 -21.65 -12.44 -22.59
C GLN A 216 -22.28 -13.69 -21.96
N ARG A 217 -22.06 -13.93 -20.65
CA ARG A 217 -22.64 -15.07 -19.92
C ARG A 217 -24.07 -14.83 -19.42
N ARG A 218 -24.63 -13.64 -19.61
CA ARG A 218 -26.02 -13.30 -19.36
C ARG A 218 -26.69 -13.00 -20.70
N PRO A 219 -26.98 -14.01 -21.56
CA PRO A 219 -27.83 -13.79 -22.73
C PRO A 219 -29.26 -13.64 -22.23
N ASP A 220 -29.87 -12.47 -22.56
CA ASP A 220 -31.27 -12.17 -22.51
C ASP A 220 -32.07 -12.50 -21.22
N GLN A 221 -32.14 -11.52 -20.33
CA GLN A 221 -33.32 -11.28 -19.50
C GLN A 221 -33.95 -9.95 -19.92
#